data_9a4126f0361bab1176cebba550ea41a8
#
_entry.id   9a4126f0361bab1176cebba550ea41a8
#
_cell.length_a   1.000
_cell.length_b   1.000
_cell.length_c   1.000
_cell.angle_alpha   90.00
_cell.angle_beta   90.00
_cell.angle_gamma   90.00
#
_symmetry.space_group_name_H-M   'P 1'
#
loop_
_entity.id
_entity.type
_entity.pdbx_description
1 polymer ?
#
loop_
_entity_poly.entity_id
_entity_poly.type
_entity_poly.pdbx_seq_one_letter_code
_entity_poly.pdbx_strand_id
1 'polypeptide(L)'
;SHVVLMGDAVHTAHFAIGSGTKLAIEDAIELTRQFKLLGDSPAQISEVLTTYQELRRIETLRLQNAAWNAMEWFEVCGKRYCDQLEPEQFMYSMLTRSQRISHENLRLRDANWLGGYERWFAERAGVKLTQTDPLPPPMFTPYTLRSVSLKNRVVVSPMAQYSAVDGLPGDYHLVHLGARAMGGAGLVFAEMICVSAEG
;
A
#
# COMPACT_ATOMS: atom_id res chain seq x y z
N SER A 1 -0.96 -27.35 28.07
CA SER A 1 -0.54 -28.18 26.92
C SER A 1 0.98 -28.36 26.97
N HIS A 2 1.44 -29.55 26.61
CA HIS A 2 2.89 -29.84 26.48
C HIS A 2 3.34 -29.85 25.02
N VAL A 3 2.50 -29.33 24.12
CA VAL A 3 2.76 -29.27 22.68
C VAL A 3 2.85 -27.83 22.24
N VAL A 4 3.88 -27.49 21.49
CA VAL A 4 4.07 -26.20 20.82
C VAL A 4 4.03 -26.43 19.33
N LEU A 5 3.18 -25.70 18.62
CA LEU A 5 3.08 -25.75 17.17
C LEU A 5 4.01 -24.71 16.54
N MET A 6 4.64 -25.10 15.44
CA MET A 6 5.60 -24.24 14.70
C MET A 6 5.44 -24.45 13.19
N GLY A 7 5.83 -23.47 12.41
CA GLY A 7 5.79 -23.53 10.96
C GLY A 7 4.40 -23.85 10.41
N ASP A 8 4.32 -24.68 9.39
CA ASP A 8 3.05 -25.02 8.72
C ASP A 8 2.02 -25.71 9.62
N ALA A 9 2.47 -26.25 10.77
CA ALA A 9 1.55 -26.86 11.75
C ALA A 9 0.66 -25.82 12.46
N VAL A 10 1.06 -24.57 12.52
CA VAL A 10 0.31 -23.48 13.17
C VAL A 10 -0.10 -22.39 12.20
N HIS A 11 0.67 -22.18 11.15
CA HIS A 11 0.38 -21.16 10.14
C HIS A 11 0.89 -21.57 8.77
N THR A 12 0.01 -21.65 7.82
CA THR A 12 0.35 -21.81 6.41
C THR A 12 0.43 -20.44 5.74
N ALA A 13 1.30 -20.29 4.76
CA ALA A 13 1.36 -19.12 3.91
C ALA A 13 1.37 -19.55 2.45
N HIS A 14 0.64 -18.84 1.59
CA HIS A 14 0.64 -19.12 0.17
C HIS A 14 2.07 -18.98 -0.39
N PHE A 15 2.46 -19.86 -1.29
CA PHE A 15 3.83 -19.92 -1.84
C PHE A 15 4.22 -18.74 -2.74
N ALA A 16 3.28 -17.86 -3.08
CA ALA A 16 3.46 -16.74 -4.02
C ALA A 16 4.64 -15.79 -3.70
N ILE A 17 5.12 -15.77 -2.46
CA ILE A 17 6.29 -14.98 -2.03
C ILE A 17 7.44 -15.84 -1.49
N GLY A 18 7.29 -17.16 -1.47
CA GLY A 18 8.34 -18.08 -1.02
C GLY A 18 8.71 -17.97 0.46
N SER A 19 7.79 -17.63 1.36
CA SER A 19 8.10 -17.27 2.75
C SER A 19 7.82 -18.36 3.79
N GLY A 20 7.25 -19.51 3.43
CA GLY A 20 6.88 -20.56 4.40
C GLY A 20 8.08 -21.07 5.19
N THR A 21 9.13 -21.50 4.52
CA THR A 21 10.38 -21.97 5.17
C THR A 21 11.00 -20.89 6.06
N LYS A 22 10.99 -19.62 5.60
CA LYS A 22 11.49 -18.50 6.40
C LYS A 22 10.71 -18.35 7.71
N LEU A 23 9.37 -18.43 7.66
CA LEU A 23 8.52 -18.36 8.84
C LEU A 23 8.82 -19.48 9.83
N ALA A 24 8.97 -20.71 9.35
CA ALA A 24 9.29 -21.86 10.19
C ALA A 24 10.66 -21.73 10.88
N ILE A 25 11.66 -21.21 10.17
CA ILE A 25 13.00 -20.95 10.73
C ILE A 25 12.93 -19.83 11.78
N GLU A 26 12.21 -18.76 11.53
CA GLU A 26 12.03 -17.66 12.49
C GLU A 26 11.28 -18.11 13.75
N ASP A 27 10.32 -19.02 13.63
CA ASP A 27 9.65 -19.63 14.78
C ASP A 27 10.64 -20.40 15.65
N ALA A 28 11.50 -21.22 15.03
CA ALA A 28 12.50 -21.99 15.75
C ALA A 28 13.52 -21.08 16.46
N ILE A 29 13.96 -20.03 15.79
CA ILE A 29 14.88 -19.05 16.36
C ILE A 29 14.24 -18.35 17.56
N GLU A 30 13.02 -17.85 17.42
CA GLU A 30 12.36 -17.11 18.50
C GLU A 30 12.02 -18.02 19.67
N LEU A 31 11.51 -19.21 19.43
CA LEU A 31 11.24 -20.19 20.49
C LEU A 31 12.51 -20.52 21.28
N THR A 32 13.60 -20.79 20.57
CA THR A 32 14.91 -21.07 21.19
C THR A 32 15.40 -19.88 22.02
N ARG A 33 15.21 -18.64 21.49
CA ARG A 33 15.58 -17.42 22.21
C ARG A 33 14.81 -17.27 23.51
N GLN A 34 13.50 -17.49 23.48
CA GLN A 34 12.66 -17.38 24.66
C GLN A 34 13.03 -18.42 25.71
N PHE A 35 13.30 -19.67 25.31
CA PHE A 35 13.76 -20.70 26.24
C PHE A 35 15.15 -20.41 26.83
N LYS A 36 16.06 -19.81 26.08
CA LYS A 36 17.36 -19.37 26.62
C LYS A 36 17.22 -18.27 27.68
N LEU A 37 16.23 -17.40 27.55
CA LEU A 37 15.93 -16.35 28.54
C LEU A 37 15.32 -16.92 29.83
N LEU A 38 14.63 -18.06 29.74
CA LEU A 38 13.99 -18.73 30.87
C LEU A 38 15.01 -19.27 31.90
N GLY A 39 16.21 -19.68 31.47
CA GLY A 39 17.17 -20.36 32.34
C GLY A 39 16.61 -21.71 32.85
N ASP A 40 16.89 -22.04 34.10
CA ASP A 40 16.54 -23.32 34.73
C ASP A 40 15.19 -23.26 35.51
N SER A 41 14.36 -22.28 35.30
CA SER A 41 13.09 -22.11 36.06
C SER A 41 11.86 -22.64 35.30
N PRO A 42 11.38 -23.89 35.59
CA PRO A 42 10.21 -24.46 34.92
C PRO A 42 8.91 -23.67 35.14
N ALA A 43 8.83 -22.87 36.21
CA ALA A 43 7.63 -22.15 36.60
C ALA A 43 7.22 -21.05 35.57
N GLN A 44 8.13 -20.63 34.72
CA GLN A 44 7.94 -19.55 33.75
C GLN A 44 7.65 -20.04 32.30
N ILE A 45 7.54 -21.36 32.08
CA ILE A 45 7.31 -21.90 30.73
C ILE A 45 6.06 -21.31 30.09
N SER A 46 4.98 -21.12 30.84
CA SER A 46 3.73 -20.56 30.31
C SER A 46 3.92 -19.11 29.81
N GLU A 47 4.68 -18.31 30.53
CA GLU A 47 4.98 -16.93 30.18
C GLU A 47 5.84 -16.85 28.90
N VAL A 48 6.88 -17.70 28.85
CA VAL A 48 7.76 -17.82 27.67
C VAL A 48 6.97 -18.21 26.41
N LEU A 49 6.05 -19.16 26.51
CA LEU A 49 5.23 -19.58 25.38
C LEU A 49 4.22 -18.51 24.97
N THR A 50 3.69 -17.75 25.93
CA THR A 50 2.80 -16.61 25.63
C THR A 50 3.57 -15.52 24.89
N THR A 51 4.74 -15.15 25.37
CA THR A 51 5.60 -14.15 24.72
C THR A 51 6.01 -14.59 23.30
N TYR A 52 6.40 -15.86 23.14
CA TYR A 52 6.68 -16.42 21.83
C TYR A 52 5.50 -16.29 20.87
N GLN A 53 4.30 -16.68 21.31
CA GLN A 53 3.08 -16.58 20.50
C GLN A 53 2.76 -15.13 20.10
N GLU A 54 2.85 -14.20 21.03
CA GLU A 54 2.55 -12.79 20.74
C GLU A 54 3.52 -12.19 19.71
N LEU A 55 4.81 -12.42 19.88
CA LEU A 55 5.84 -11.93 18.97
C LEU A 55 5.68 -12.53 17.56
N ARG A 56 5.48 -13.85 17.48
CA ARG A 56 5.38 -14.52 16.19
C ARG A 56 4.08 -14.25 15.45
N ARG A 57 2.97 -14.07 16.16
CA ARG A 57 1.65 -13.84 15.59
C ARG A 57 1.64 -12.61 14.66
N ILE A 58 2.21 -11.51 15.08
CA ILE A 58 2.21 -10.26 14.29
C ILE A 58 3.01 -10.43 13.01
N GLU A 59 4.22 -10.96 13.10
CA GLU A 59 5.09 -11.14 11.93
C GLU A 59 4.53 -12.18 10.95
N THR A 60 3.95 -13.24 11.47
CA THR A 60 3.27 -14.27 10.65
C THR A 60 2.09 -13.67 9.89
N LEU A 61 1.21 -12.92 10.56
CA LEU A 61 0.05 -12.28 9.91
C LEU A 61 0.49 -11.29 8.81
N ARG A 62 1.55 -10.53 9.03
CA ARG A 62 2.11 -9.63 8.01
C ARG A 62 2.59 -10.38 6.76
N LEU A 63 3.25 -11.53 6.96
CA LEU A 63 3.74 -12.34 5.84
C LEU A 63 2.61 -13.09 5.14
N GLN A 64 1.64 -13.62 5.88
CA GLN A 64 0.45 -14.23 5.30
C GLN A 64 -0.34 -13.24 4.44
N ASN A 65 -0.53 -12.01 4.93
CA ASN A 65 -1.19 -10.96 4.17
C ASN A 65 -0.42 -10.60 2.88
N ALA A 66 0.90 -10.49 2.95
CA ALA A 66 1.73 -10.25 1.77
C ALA A 66 1.68 -11.41 0.76
N ALA A 67 1.63 -12.64 1.24
CA ALA A 67 1.47 -13.82 0.41
C ALA A 67 0.10 -13.86 -0.26
N TRP A 68 -0.95 -13.49 0.46
CA TRP A 68 -2.31 -13.34 -0.06
C TRP A 68 -2.38 -12.30 -1.17
N ASN A 69 -1.89 -11.08 -0.92
CA ASN A 69 -1.85 -10.03 -1.93
C ASN A 69 -1.11 -10.46 -3.21
N ALA A 70 0.01 -11.16 -3.04
CA ALA A 70 0.76 -11.67 -4.19
C ALA A 70 0.01 -12.78 -4.94
N MET A 71 -0.71 -13.64 -4.23
CA MET A 71 -1.58 -14.65 -4.83
C MET A 71 -2.71 -13.99 -5.63
N GLU A 72 -3.43 -13.05 -5.03
CA GLU A 72 -4.50 -12.32 -5.73
C GLU A 72 -3.97 -11.61 -6.97
N TRP A 73 -2.77 -11.05 -6.90
CA TRP A 73 -2.16 -10.43 -8.07
C TRP A 73 -1.97 -11.44 -9.21
N PHE A 74 -1.46 -12.64 -8.93
CA PHE A 74 -1.30 -13.69 -9.95
C PHE A 74 -2.63 -14.16 -10.52
N GLU A 75 -3.61 -14.42 -9.67
CA GLU A 75 -4.91 -14.97 -10.07
C GLU A 75 -5.82 -13.95 -10.77
N VAL A 76 -5.76 -12.69 -10.37
CA VAL A 76 -6.63 -11.64 -10.89
C VAL A 76 -5.89 -10.74 -11.87
N CYS A 77 -4.84 -10.03 -11.43
CA CYS A 77 -4.18 -9.03 -12.24
C CYS A 77 -3.29 -9.66 -13.32
N GLY A 78 -2.40 -10.57 -12.93
CA GLY A 78 -1.46 -11.21 -13.85
C GLY A 78 -2.17 -12.00 -14.93
N LYS A 79 -3.16 -12.82 -14.55
CA LYS A 79 -3.92 -13.65 -15.49
C LYS A 79 -4.83 -12.83 -16.42
N ARG A 80 -5.45 -11.77 -15.90
CA ARG A 80 -6.45 -10.99 -16.63
C ARG A 80 -5.85 -9.91 -17.51
N TYR A 81 -4.75 -9.31 -17.09
CA TYR A 81 -4.24 -8.07 -17.68
C TYR A 81 -2.82 -8.18 -18.25
N CYS A 82 -2.17 -9.36 -18.20
CA CYS A 82 -0.80 -9.52 -18.69
C CYS A 82 -0.63 -9.08 -20.15
N ASP A 83 -1.64 -9.32 -21.00
CA ASP A 83 -1.62 -8.96 -22.42
C ASP A 83 -2.11 -7.51 -22.67
N GLN A 84 -2.56 -6.80 -21.65
CA GLN A 84 -3.13 -5.45 -21.76
C GLN A 84 -2.24 -4.37 -21.16
N LEU A 85 -1.35 -4.76 -20.24
CA LEU A 85 -0.42 -3.84 -19.61
C LEU A 85 0.83 -3.67 -20.46
N GLU A 86 1.37 -2.47 -20.48
CA GLU A 86 2.70 -2.27 -21.05
C GLU A 86 3.77 -2.96 -20.19
N PRO A 87 4.88 -3.41 -20.79
CA PRO A 87 5.92 -4.16 -20.07
C PRO A 87 6.40 -3.49 -18.78
N GLU A 88 6.60 -2.18 -18.81
CA GLU A 88 7.02 -1.39 -17.65
C GLU A 88 5.96 -1.43 -16.54
N GLN A 89 4.70 -1.26 -16.91
CA GLN A 89 3.56 -1.28 -15.99
C GLN A 89 3.38 -2.66 -15.37
N PHE A 90 3.47 -3.71 -16.20
CA PHE A 90 3.38 -5.09 -15.73
C PHE A 90 4.52 -5.42 -14.77
N MET A 91 5.76 -5.08 -15.14
CA MET A 91 6.94 -5.33 -14.32
C MET A 91 6.84 -4.62 -12.96
N TYR A 92 6.47 -3.34 -12.96
CA TYR A 92 6.29 -2.58 -11.72
C TYR A 92 5.24 -3.22 -10.81
N SER A 93 4.07 -3.55 -11.36
CA SER A 93 2.98 -4.17 -10.59
C SER A 93 3.38 -5.53 -10.03
N MET A 94 4.13 -6.33 -10.82
CA MET A 94 4.65 -7.63 -10.39
C MET A 94 5.67 -7.49 -9.24
N LEU A 95 6.56 -6.52 -9.31
CA LEU A 95 7.57 -6.29 -8.26
C LEU A 95 6.95 -5.81 -6.94
N THR A 96 5.85 -5.07 -7.00
CA THR A 96 5.14 -4.51 -5.83
C THR A 96 3.95 -5.34 -5.37
N ARG A 97 3.63 -6.46 -6.02
CA ARG A 97 2.42 -7.27 -5.82
C ARG A 97 2.11 -7.69 -4.38
N SER A 98 3.13 -7.88 -3.57
CA SER A 98 2.97 -8.27 -2.17
C SER A 98 2.58 -7.12 -1.24
N GLN A 99 2.61 -5.88 -1.75
CA GLN A 99 2.43 -4.63 -1.01
C GLN A 99 3.46 -4.40 0.13
N ARG A 100 4.50 -5.25 0.20
CA ARG A 100 5.64 -5.07 1.12
C ARG A 100 6.80 -4.30 0.50
N ILE A 101 6.85 -4.31 -0.82
CA ILE A 101 7.88 -3.58 -1.58
C ILE A 101 7.26 -2.29 -2.06
N SER A 102 7.67 -1.19 -1.47
CA SER A 102 7.26 0.15 -1.90
C SER A 102 8.10 0.64 -3.07
N HIS A 103 7.68 1.76 -3.65
CA HIS A 103 8.42 2.48 -4.67
C HIS A 103 9.88 2.76 -4.24
N GLU A 104 10.05 3.29 -3.03
CA GLU A 104 11.39 3.60 -2.49
C GLU A 104 12.21 2.34 -2.16
N ASN A 105 11.57 1.22 -1.83
CA ASN A 105 12.31 -0.05 -1.69
C ASN A 105 12.87 -0.53 -3.03
N LEU A 106 12.18 -0.27 -4.15
CA LEU A 106 12.72 -0.55 -5.48
C LEU A 106 13.92 0.35 -5.79
N ARG A 107 13.90 1.61 -5.38
CA ARG A 107 15.04 2.53 -5.53
C ARG A 107 16.29 2.03 -4.80
N LEU A 108 16.13 1.49 -3.60
CA LEU A 108 17.23 0.89 -2.84
C LEU A 108 17.80 -0.37 -3.50
N ARG A 109 17.01 -1.07 -4.31
CA ARG A 109 17.43 -2.28 -5.03
C ARG A 109 18.11 -1.96 -6.36
N ASP A 110 17.50 -1.08 -7.13
CA ASP A 110 18.00 -0.65 -8.44
C ASP A 110 17.46 0.75 -8.77
N ALA A 111 18.26 1.76 -8.41
CA ALA A 111 17.92 3.16 -8.65
C ALA A 111 17.85 3.50 -10.16
N ASN A 112 18.65 2.84 -10.99
CA ASN A 112 18.69 3.10 -12.43
C ASN A 112 17.41 2.58 -13.09
N TRP A 113 17.00 1.37 -12.76
CA TRP A 113 15.76 0.80 -13.26
C TRP A 113 14.56 1.65 -12.84
N LEU A 114 14.49 2.03 -11.55
CA LEU A 114 13.36 2.82 -11.06
C LEU A 114 13.33 4.22 -11.69
N GLY A 115 14.49 4.87 -11.88
CA GLY A 115 14.57 6.15 -12.59
C GLY A 115 14.11 6.05 -14.04
N GLY A 116 14.42 4.95 -14.72
CA GLY A 116 13.88 4.65 -16.05
C GLY A 116 12.36 4.50 -16.06
N TYR A 117 11.81 3.78 -15.09
CA TYR A 117 10.36 3.63 -14.92
C TYR A 117 9.66 4.97 -14.62
N GLU A 118 10.21 5.79 -13.73
CA GLU A 118 9.67 7.11 -13.40
C GLU A 118 9.65 8.04 -14.64
N ARG A 119 10.71 7.99 -15.44
CA ARG A 119 10.79 8.75 -16.69
C ARG A 119 9.74 8.28 -17.69
N TRP A 120 9.67 6.99 -17.93
CA TRP A 120 8.64 6.38 -18.78
C TRP A 120 7.23 6.80 -18.35
N PHE A 121 6.96 6.75 -17.04
CA PHE A 121 5.66 7.13 -16.50
C PHE A 121 5.35 8.62 -16.71
N ALA A 122 6.32 9.50 -16.46
CA ALA A 122 6.16 10.94 -16.64
C ALA A 122 5.91 11.31 -18.10
N GLU A 123 6.69 10.73 -19.02
CA GLU A 123 6.52 10.94 -20.48
C GLU A 123 5.14 10.46 -20.95
N ARG A 124 4.72 9.29 -20.50
CA ARG A 124 3.41 8.75 -20.80
C ARG A 124 2.26 9.58 -20.21
N ALA A 125 2.49 10.22 -19.08
CA ALA A 125 1.55 11.20 -18.50
C ALA A 125 1.54 12.56 -19.22
N GLY A 126 2.36 12.75 -20.26
CA GLY A 126 2.42 13.96 -21.06
C GLY A 126 3.35 15.04 -20.51
N VAL A 127 4.24 14.69 -19.55
CA VAL A 127 5.26 15.61 -19.07
C VAL A 127 6.39 15.67 -20.12
N LYS A 128 6.70 16.89 -20.58
CA LYS A 128 7.84 17.12 -21.47
C LYS A 128 9.11 17.24 -20.63
N LEU A 129 9.97 16.25 -20.71
CA LEU A 129 11.22 16.18 -19.98
C LEU A 129 12.43 16.32 -20.91
N THR A 130 13.44 17.05 -20.48
CA THR A 130 14.80 16.91 -20.98
C THR A 130 15.54 15.81 -20.22
N GLN A 131 16.75 15.43 -20.67
CA GLN A 131 17.52 14.39 -19.97
C GLN A 131 17.98 14.80 -18.57
N THR A 132 18.09 16.09 -18.32
CA THR A 132 18.60 16.68 -17.07
C THR A 132 17.50 17.16 -16.12
N ASP A 133 16.24 17.16 -16.56
CA ASP A 133 15.13 17.59 -15.70
C ASP A 133 14.92 16.63 -14.53
N PRO A 134 14.64 17.16 -13.33
CA PRO A 134 14.22 16.34 -12.22
C PRO A 134 12.87 15.68 -12.53
N LEU A 135 12.76 14.39 -12.22
CA LEU A 135 11.53 13.66 -12.44
C LEU A 135 10.47 14.06 -11.41
N PRO A 136 9.28 14.47 -11.85
CA PRO A 136 8.21 14.78 -10.91
C PRO A 136 7.71 13.51 -10.23
N PRO A 137 7.40 13.54 -8.93
CA PRO A 137 6.69 12.43 -8.28
C PRO A 137 5.42 12.07 -9.07
N PRO A 138 5.07 10.78 -9.22
CA PRO A 138 3.94 10.34 -10.05
C PRO A 138 2.61 11.04 -9.72
N MET A 139 2.36 11.38 -8.45
CA MET A 139 1.16 12.11 -8.02
C MET A 139 1.06 13.53 -8.58
N PHE A 140 2.18 14.14 -8.98
CA PHE A 140 2.22 15.48 -9.57
C PHE A 140 2.29 15.49 -11.10
N THR A 141 2.15 14.32 -11.74
CA THR A 141 2.03 14.25 -13.20
C THR A 141 0.60 14.52 -13.66
N PRO A 142 0.40 15.09 -14.86
CA PRO A 142 -0.94 15.30 -15.43
C PRO A 142 -1.74 14.00 -15.56
N TYR A 143 -3.05 14.15 -15.55
CA TYR A 143 -3.98 13.05 -15.81
C TYR A 143 -5.16 13.54 -16.63
N THR A 144 -5.50 12.82 -17.69
CA THR A 144 -6.67 13.15 -18.52
C THR A 144 -7.79 12.15 -18.25
N LEU A 145 -8.93 12.69 -17.82
CA LEU A 145 -10.15 11.92 -17.63
C LEU A 145 -11.19 12.36 -18.70
N ARG A 146 -11.36 11.53 -19.71
CA ARG A 146 -12.16 11.87 -20.91
C ARG A 146 -11.64 13.18 -21.55
N SER A 147 -12.42 14.27 -21.50
CA SER A 147 -12.07 15.58 -22.05
C SER A 147 -11.45 16.55 -21.04
N VAL A 148 -11.33 16.15 -19.78
CA VAL A 148 -10.80 17.00 -18.70
C VAL A 148 -9.37 16.63 -18.40
N SER A 149 -8.44 17.59 -18.56
CA SER A 149 -7.04 17.43 -18.18
C SER A 149 -6.81 18.05 -16.81
N LEU A 150 -6.39 17.21 -15.86
CA LEU A 150 -5.99 17.62 -14.51
C LEU A 150 -4.49 17.88 -14.50
N LYS A 151 -4.08 18.97 -13.83
CA LYS A 151 -2.67 19.35 -13.72
C LYS A 151 -1.81 18.37 -12.90
N ASN A 152 -2.45 17.62 -12.01
CA ASN A 152 -1.86 16.56 -11.20
C ASN A 152 -2.94 15.57 -10.74
N ARG A 153 -2.54 14.50 -10.07
CA ARG A 153 -3.40 13.39 -9.62
C ARG A 153 -3.89 13.52 -8.18
N VAL A 154 -3.69 14.68 -7.56
CA VAL A 154 -4.19 14.95 -6.20
C VAL A 154 -5.66 15.36 -6.28
N VAL A 155 -6.51 14.53 -5.73
CA VAL A 155 -7.96 14.73 -5.71
C VAL A 155 -8.42 14.88 -4.26
N VAL A 156 -9.10 15.98 -3.96
CA VAL A 156 -9.79 16.16 -2.68
C VAL A 156 -11.16 15.51 -2.78
N SER A 157 -11.36 14.44 -2.02
CA SER A 157 -12.63 13.71 -1.96
C SER A 157 -13.76 14.56 -1.39
N PRO A 158 -15.02 14.29 -1.75
CA PRO A 158 -16.16 14.96 -1.15
C PRO A 158 -16.26 14.62 0.35
N MET A 159 -16.34 15.64 1.18
CA MET A 159 -16.45 15.50 2.64
C MET A 159 -17.50 16.48 3.17
N ALA A 160 -18.53 15.94 3.82
CA ALA A 160 -19.59 16.75 4.41
C ALA A 160 -19.04 17.68 5.50
N GLN A 161 -19.37 18.97 5.39
CA GLN A 161 -18.90 20.03 6.30
C GLN A 161 -19.98 20.46 7.30
N TYR A 162 -21.24 20.15 7.01
CA TYR A 162 -22.40 20.55 7.84
C TYR A 162 -22.42 22.05 8.15
N SER A 163 -22.04 22.89 7.19
CA SER A 163 -21.89 24.33 7.34
C SER A 163 -22.83 25.16 6.44
N ALA A 164 -23.74 24.48 5.75
CA ALA A 164 -24.78 25.15 4.97
C ALA A 164 -25.82 25.79 5.90
N VAL A 165 -26.32 26.95 5.53
CA VAL A 165 -27.43 27.63 6.19
C VAL A 165 -28.63 27.61 5.25
N ASP A 166 -29.74 27.05 5.69
CA ASP A 166 -30.96 26.86 4.89
C ASP A 166 -30.70 26.19 3.52
N GLY A 167 -29.77 25.22 3.52
CA GLY A 167 -29.37 24.49 2.33
C GLY A 167 -28.47 25.27 1.36
N LEU A 168 -28.05 26.47 1.70
CA LEU A 168 -27.24 27.32 0.85
C LEU A 168 -25.76 27.32 1.24
N PRO A 169 -24.83 27.17 0.29
CA PRO A 169 -23.42 27.34 0.56
C PRO A 169 -23.09 28.83 0.81
N GLY A 170 -22.27 29.09 1.84
CA GLY A 170 -21.83 30.44 2.22
C GLY A 170 -20.31 30.61 2.09
N ASP A 171 -19.81 31.68 2.72
CA ASP A 171 -18.39 32.03 2.71
C ASP A 171 -17.48 30.90 3.23
N TYR A 172 -17.97 30.10 4.16
CA TYR A 172 -17.24 28.92 4.62
C TYR A 172 -16.89 27.99 3.46
N HIS A 173 -17.85 27.68 2.60
CA HIS A 173 -17.63 26.78 1.46
C HIS A 173 -16.66 27.39 0.43
N LEU A 174 -16.77 28.68 0.19
CA LEU A 174 -15.84 29.41 -0.68
C LEU A 174 -14.39 29.31 -0.17
N VAL A 175 -14.19 29.59 1.11
CA VAL A 175 -12.87 29.54 1.77
C VAL A 175 -12.37 28.11 1.81
N HIS A 176 -13.22 27.14 2.20
CA HIS A 176 -12.85 25.72 2.31
C HIS A 176 -12.40 25.14 0.98
N LEU A 177 -13.19 25.27 -0.09
CA LEU A 177 -12.85 24.75 -1.42
C LEU A 177 -11.72 25.54 -2.05
N GLY A 178 -11.73 26.87 -1.90
CA GLY A 178 -10.69 27.75 -2.41
C GLY A 178 -9.31 27.46 -1.82
N ALA A 179 -9.24 27.21 -0.51
CA ALA A 179 -7.98 26.86 0.14
C ALA A 179 -7.38 25.55 -0.42
N ARG A 180 -8.18 24.52 -0.73
CA ARG A 180 -7.72 23.27 -1.34
C ARG A 180 -7.26 23.48 -2.77
N ALA A 181 -7.98 24.30 -3.53
CA ALA A 181 -7.61 24.66 -4.90
C ALA A 181 -6.30 25.45 -4.93
N MET A 182 -6.13 26.45 -4.07
CA MET A 182 -4.90 27.21 -3.91
C MET A 182 -3.74 26.35 -3.38
N GLY A 183 -4.05 25.36 -2.53
CA GLY A 183 -3.07 24.36 -2.05
C GLY A 183 -2.53 23.44 -3.14
N GLY A 184 -3.05 23.53 -4.36
CA GLY A 184 -2.49 22.87 -5.54
C GLY A 184 -3.19 21.57 -5.96
N ALA A 185 -4.31 21.20 -5.36
CA ALA A 185 -5.08 20.02 -5.81
C ALA A 185 -5.43 20.09 -7.30
N GLY A 186 -5.35 18.95 -7.99
CA GLY A 186 -5.74 18.83 -9.40
C GLY A 186 -7.25 18.82 -9.59
N LEU A 187 -7.98 18.28 -8.61
CA LEU A 187 -9.44 18.25 -8.58
C LEU A 187 -9.93 18.39 -7.14
N VAL A 188 -10.98 19.17 -6.94
CA VAL A 188 -11.65 19.30 -5.65
C VAL A 188 -13.13 18.99 -5.85
N PHE A 189 -13.64 18.01 -5.09
CA PHE A 189 -15.08 17.76 -5.03
C PHE A 189 -15.74 18.58 -3.92
N ALA A 190 -16.90 19.15 -4.22
CA ALA A 190 -17.78 19.65 -3.19
C ALA A 190 -18.37 18.52 -2.35
N GLU A 191 -18.91 18.84 -1.20
CA GLU A 191 -19.64 17.88 -0.38
C GLU A 191 -20.96 17.42 -1.03
N MET A 192 -21.64 16.50 -0.39
CA MET A 192 -22.97 16.06 -0.78
C MET A 192 -23.92 17.26 -0.83
N ILE A 193 -24.68 17.36 -1.89
CA ILE A 193 -25.68 18.42 -2.12
C ILE A 193 -27.04 17.74 -2.27
N CYS A 194 -27.98 18.10 -1.41
CA CYS A 194 -29.37 17.64 -1.51
C CYS A 194 -30.05 18.25 -2.73
N VAL A 195 -30.85 17.47 -3.42
CA VAL A 195 -31.60 17.91 -4.61
C VAL A 195 -32.95 18.54 -4.27
N SER A 196 -33.38 18.43 -3.01
CA SER A 196 -34.58 19.02 -2.47
C SER A 196 -34.39 19.43 -1.01
N ALA A 197 -35.29 20.27 -0.49
CA ALA A 197 -35.18 20.76 0.88
C ALA A 197 -35.45 19.68 1.95
N GLU A 198 -36.08 18.58 1.57
CA GLU A 198 -36.41 17.44 2.44
C GLU A 198 -35.30 16.38 2.49
N GLY A 199 -34.28 16.50 1.64
CA GLY A 199 -33.20 15.52 1.48
C GLY A 199 -32.02 15.65 2.42
#